data_80a1fde2665a05b7df41a2dd998ef3fa
#
_entry.id   80a1fde2665a05b7df41a2dd998ef3fa
#
_cell.length_a   1.000
_cell.length_b   1.000
_cell.length_c   1.000
_cell.angle_alpha   90.00
_cell.angle_beta   90.00
_cell.angle_gamma   90.00
#
_symmetry.space_group_name_H-M   'P 1'
#
loop_
_entity.id
_entity.type
_entity.pdbx_description
1 polymer ?
#
loop_
_entity_poly.entity_id
_entity_poly.type
_entity_poly.pdbx_seq_one_letter_code
_entity_poly.pdbx_strand_id
1 'polypeptide(L)'
;YVSDIGRMWPVSGTFTPWQRELLQVILEYRNTILDILRPGITTDQVLEEAREQMKPFMRKYQFSKNIYRKAAEKMISTGGGVLSHPVGLAVHDDGTYRNGPLKIGHVFAVDPQMWVPEENLYLRYEDTIVITEEGMENFTDFLPSELNDLENLVREKGILQTVGADSMRWNY
;
A
#
# COMPACT_ATOMS: atom_id res chain seq x y z
N TYR A 1 -1.68 -21.23 0.53
CA TYR A 1 -1.29 -19.94 0.00
C TYR A 1 -1.15 -18.94 1.13
N VAL A 2 -0.21 -18.00 0.99
CA VAL A 2 0.01 -16.89 1.90
C VAL A 2 -0.57 -15.60 1.31
N SER A 3 -0.59 -14.52 2.09
CA SER A 3 -0.84 -13.16 1.60
C SER A 3 0.24 -12.23 2.14
N ASP A 4 0.41 -11.06 1.51
CA ASP A 4 1.22 -9.98 2.02
C ASP A 4 0.35 -8.73 2.15
N ILE A 5 0.33 -8.14 3.33
CA ILE A 5 -0.51 -6.99 3.63
C ILE A 5 0.21 -6.04 4.58
N GLY A 6 0.29 -4.79 4.20
CA GLY A 6 0.94 -3.75 4.99
C GLY A 6 0.04 -2.53 5.21
N ARG A 7 -0.05 -2.10 6.47
CA ARG A 7 -0.70 -0.82 6.86
C ARG A 7 0.18 -0.09 7.87
N MET A 8 0.12 1.24 7.82
CA MET A 8 0.81 2.11 8.79
C MET A 8 -0.18 2.57 9.84
N TRP A 9 0.17 2.41 11.11
CA TRP A 9 -0.69 2.72 12.25
C TRP A 9 -0.07 3.81 13.12
N PRO A 10 -0.86 4.80 13.57
CA PRO A 10 -0.35 5.80 14.50
C PRO A 10 -0.29 5.22 15.92
N VAL A 11 0.90 5.04 16.47
CA VAL A 11 1.11 4.50 17.85
C VAL A 11 0.33 5.30 18.89
N SER A 12 0.18 6.61 18.69
CA SER A 12 -0.60 7.50 19.57
C SER A 12 -2.12 7.42 19.35
N GLY A 13 -2.61 6.61 18.41
CA GLY A 13 -4.01 6.53 18.01
C GLY A 13 -4.47 7.65 17.06
N THR A 14 -3.58 8.58 16.69
CA THR A 14 -3.88 9.69 15.77
C THR A 14 -2.65 10.03 14.96
N PHE A 15 -2.81 10.11 13.63
CA PHE A 15 -1.74 10.55 12.74
C PHE A 15 -1.42 12.02 12.93
N THR A 16 -0.14 12.34 13.03
CA THR A 16 0.33 13.73 12.98
C THR A 16 0.12 14.35 11.58
N PRO A 17 0.14 15.69 11.44
CA PRO A 17 -0.05 16.33 10.14
C PRO A 17 0.90 15.82 9.05
N TRP A 18 2.19 15.64 9.34
CA TRP A 18 3.16 15.17 8.37
C TRP A 18 2.96 13.69 8.00
N GLN A 19 2.52 12.85 8.96
CA GLN A 19 2.17 11.44 8.67
C GLN A 19 0.99 11.37 7.70
N ARG A 20 -0.07 12.14 7.97
CA ARG A 20 -1.22 12.23 7.05
C ARG A 20 -0.80 12.72 5.67
N GLU A 21 0.02 13.77 5.61
CA GLU A 21 0.52 14.35 4.38
C GLU A 21 1.19 13.30 3.49
N LEU A 22 2.15 12.54 4.03
CA LEU A 22 2.90 11.55 3.26
C LEU A 22 2.06 10.30 2.94
N LEU A 23 1.29 9.80 3.91
CA LEU A 23 0.45 8.62 3.70
C LEU A 23 -0.67 8.89 2.69
N GLN A 24 -1.23 10.11 2.64
CA GLN A 24 -2.24 10.47 1.64
C GLN A 24 -1.69 10.36 0.21
N VAL A 25 -0.43 10.74 -0.01
CA VAL A 25 0.23 10.59 -1.33
C VAL A 25 0.42 9.12 -1.70
N ILE A 26 0.81 8.29 -0.72
CA ILE A 26 0.95 6.84 -0.94
C ILE A 26 -0.39 6.21 -1.28
N LEU A 27 -1.46 6.57 -0.55
CA LEU A 27 -2.81 6.08 -0.81
C LEU A 27 -3.33 6.47 -2.19
N GLU A 28 -3.15 7.73 -2.58
CA GLU A 28 -3.53 8.20 -3.91
C GLU A 28 -2.79 7.43 -5.01
N TYR A 29 -1.47 7.23 -4.83
CA TYR A 29 -0.68 6.47 -5.80
C TYR A 29 -1.09 4.99 -5.83
N ARG A 30 -1.31 4.37 -4.66
CA ARG A 30 -1.83 3.01 -4.55
C ARG A 30 -3.16 2.85 -5.30
N ASN A 31 -4.13 3.71 -5.01
CA ASN A 31 -5.45 3.66 -5.62
C ASN A 31 -5.35 3.84 -7.14
N THR A 32 -4.54 4.79 -7.60
CA THR A 32 -4.25 4.98 -9.04
C THR A 32 -3.70 3.70 -9.69
N ILE A 33 -2.77 3.00 -9.03
CA ILE A 33 -2.23 1.73 -9.54
C ILE A 33 -3.32 0.65 -9.61
N LEU A 34 -4.11 0.50 -8.55
CA LEU A 34 -5.19 -0.50 -8.51
C LEU A 34 -6.21 -0.27 -9.63
N ASP A 35 -6.59 0.98 -9.89
CA ASP A 35 -7.54 1.33 -10.95
C ASP A 35 -7.03 1.05 -12.37
N ILE A 36 -5.71 1.03 -12.57
CA ILE A 36 -5.07 0.79 -13.88
C ILE A 36 -4.93 -0.72 -14.17
N LEU A 37 -4.79 -1.54 -13.13
CA LEU A 37 -4.49 -2.96 -13.28
C LEU A 37 -5.61 -3.71 -14.02
N ARG A 38 -5.23 -4.37 -15.11
CA ARG A 38 -6.12 -5.16 -15.98
C ARG A 38 -5.34 -6.20 -16.77
N PRO A 39 -5.98 -7.25 -17.28
CA PRO A 39 -5.31 -8.19 -18.17
C PRO A 39 -4.84 -7.51 -19.46
N GLY A 40 -3.70 -7.95 -20.00
CA GLY A 40 -3.13 -7.46 -21.23
C GLY A 40 -2.22 -6.23 -21.11
N ILE A 41 -2.24 -5.50 -19.99
CA ILE A 41 -1.30 -4.39 -19.72
C ILE A 41 0.04 -4.93 -19.21
N THR A 42 1.16 -4.30 -19.57
CA THR A 42 2.46 -4.62 -18.97
C THR A 42 2.70 -3.79 -17.70
N THR A 43 3.60 -4.26 -16.82
CA THR A 43 3.99 -3.52 -15.60
C THR A 43 4.56 -2.14 -15.93
N ASP A 44 5.33 -2.01 -17.01
CA ASP A 44 5.87 -0.71 -17.44
C ASP A 44 4.77 0.26 -17.89
N GLN A 45 3.76 -0.25 -18.59
CA GLN A 45 2.60 0.55 -18.98
C GLN A 45 1.77 0.99 -17.77
N VAL A 46 1.59 0.13 -16.74
CA VAL A 46 0.94 0.50 -15.49
C VAL A 46 1.67 1.68 -14.84
N LEU A 47 2.99 1.59 -14.72
CA LEU A 47 3.79 2.65 -14.11
C LEU A 47 3.75 3.96 -14.91
N GLU A 48 3.72 3.88 -16.24
CA GLU A 48 3.63 5.07 -17.09
C GLU A 48 2.24 5.72 -16.99
N GLU A 49 1.16 4.94 -17.08
CA GLU A 49 -0.20 5.44 -16.91
C GLU A 49 -0.37 6.09 -15.52
N ALA A 50 0.16 5.46 -14.46
CA ALA A 50 0.11 5.99 -13.11
C ALA A 50 0.86 7.33 -12.97
N ARG A 51 2.04 7.47 -13.56
CA ARG A 51 2.78 8.75 -13.58
C ARG A 51 1.94 9.87 -14.21
N GLU A 52 1.29 9.59 -15.33
CA GLU A 52 0.44 10.58 -16.00
C GLU A 52 -0.77 10.95 -15.14
N GLN A 53 -1.46 9.97 -14.57
CA GLN A 53 -2.64 10.18 -13.74
C GLN A 53 -2.33 10.90 -12.43
N MET A 54 -1.14 10.70 -11.84
CA MET A 54 -0.72 11.40 -10.64
C MET A 54 -0.33 12.87 -10.85
N LYS A 55 -0.06 13.32 -12.08
CA LYS A 55 0.34 14.72 -12.35
C LYS A 55 -0.63 15.77 -11.83
N PRO A 56 -1.96 15.67 -12.06
CA PRO A 56 -2.90 16.67 -11.54
C PRO A 56 -2.94 16.73 -10.02
N PHE A 57 -2.87 15.58 -9.35
CA PHE A 57 -2.78 15.49 -7.90
C PHE A 57 -1.52 16.19 -7.40
N MET A 58 -0.34 15.81 -7.89
CA MET A 58 0.94 16.37 -7.47
C MET A 58 1.09 17.87 -7.69
N ARG A 59 0.43 18.44 -8.73
CA ARG A 59 0.42 19.89 -8.97
C ARG A 59 -0.38 20.67 -7.93
N LYS A 60 -1.48 20.10 -7.43
CA LYS A 60 -2.38 20.73 -6.46
C LYS A 60 -2.00 20.46 -5.01
N TYR A 61 -1.32 19.36 -4.76
CA TYR A 61 -1.02 18.90 -3.41
C TYR A 61 0.01 19.81 -2.73
N GLN A 62 -0.32 20.25 -1.50
CA GLN A 62 0.53 21.15 -0.73
C GLN A 62 1.41 20.33 0.21
N PHE A 63 2.71 20.40 -0.02
CA PHE A 63 3.69 19.76 0.84
C PHE A 63 4.24 20.77 1.86
N SER A 64 4.31 20.37 3.13
CA SER A 64 4.87 21.18 4.21
C SER A 64 6.39 21.37 4.07
N LYS A 65 7.07 20.41 3.43
CA LYS A 65 8.52 20.43 3.18
C LYS A 65 8.86 20.03 1.75
N ASN A 66 9.88 20.68 1.18
CA ASN A 66 10.35 20.33 -0.16
C ASN A 66 10.93 18.91 -0.25
N ILE A 67 11.53 18.38 0.83
CA ILE A 67 12.03 17.01 0.88
C ILE A 67 10.88 16.00 0.75
N TYR A 68 9.70 16.27 1.30
CA TYR A 68 8.50 15.44 1.17
C TYR A 68 8.00 15.39 -0.28
N ARG A 69 7.94 16.57 -0.93
CA ARG A 69 7.62 16.64 -2.37
C ARG A 69 8.60 15.81 -3.20
N LYS A 70 9.90 15.97 -2.97
CA LYS A 70 10.94 15.22 -3.70
C LYS A 70 10.82 13.70 -3.47
N ALA A 71 10.52 13.27 -2.25
CA ALA A 71 10.32 11.86 -1.93
C ALA A 71 9.11 11.28 -2.69
N ALA A 72 7.99 12.01 -2.71
CA ALA A 72 6.80 11.63 -3.48
C ALA A 72 7.07 11.57 -4.99
N GLU A 73 7.72 12.59 -5.55
CA GLU A 73 8.11 12.62 -6.97
C GLU A 73 9.05 11.45 -7.32
N LYS A 74 10.00 11.12 -6.43
CA LYS A 74 10.90 9.99 -6.61
C LYS A 74 10.12 8.67 -6.60
N MET A 75 9.23 8.44 -5.62
CA MET A 75 8.39 7.24 -5.54
C MET A 75 7.63 7.02 -6.85
N ILE A 76 6.91 8.05 -7.32
CA ILE A 76 6.10 7.97 -8.54
C ILE A 76 6.97 7.76 -9.79
N SER A 77 8.11 8.46 -9.90
CA SER A 77 8.98 8.39 -11.07
C SER A 77 9.71 7.05 -11.22
N THR A 78 10.12 6.44 -10.10
CA THR A 78 10.82 5.15 -10.10
C THR A 78 9.91 3.93 -10.02
N GLY A 79 8.61 4.15 -9.77
CA GLY A 79 7.65 3.09 -9.45
C GLY A 79 7.74 2.62 -7.99
N GLY A 80 8.73 3.08 -7.20
CA GLY A 80 8.84 2.89 -5.75
C GLY A 80 8.60 1.47 -5.21
N GLY A 81 8.90 0.43 -6.02
CA GLY A 81 8.61 -0.96 -5.65
C GLY A 81 7.13 -1.35 -5.74
N VAL A 82 6.26 -0.49 -6.27
CA VAL A 82 4.80 -0.63 -6.20
C VAL A 82 4.25 -1.94 -6.78
N LEU A 83 4.85 -2.46 -7.84
CA LEU A 83 4.55 -3.81 -8.36
C LEU A 83 5.67 -4.73 -7.88
N SER A 84 5.59 -5.16 -6.61
CA SER A 84 6.74 -5.63 -5.85
C SER A 84 7.18 -7.06 -6.20
N HIS A 85 6.41 -8.05 -5.86
CA HIS A 85 6.77 -9.47 -6.02
C HIS A 85 5.53 -10.35 -6.19
N PRO A 86 5.67 -11.55 -6.78
CA PRO A 86 4.61 -12.55 -6.78
C PRO A 86 4.32 -13.02 -5.35
N VAL A 87 3.07 -13.36 -5.10
CA VAL A 87 2.60 -13.96 -3.84
C VAL A 87 1.94 -15.30 -4.16
N GLY A 88 2.31 -16.36 -3.44
CA GLY A 88 1.81 -17.70 -3.72
C GLY A 88 1.93 -18.63 -2.52
N LEU A 89 2.72 -19.69 -2.63
CA LEU A 89 3.05 -20.56 -1.51
C LEU A 89 4.08 -19.93 -0.56
N ALA A 90 4.88 -19.00 -1.09
CA ALA A 90 5.76 -18.13 -0.31
C ALA A 90 5.29 -16.67 -0.43
N VAL A 91 5.63 -15.83 0.55
CA VAL A 91 5.34 -14.38 0.54
C VAL A 91 6.04 -13.72 -0.65
N HIS A 92 7.32 -14.02 -0.84
CA HIS A 92 8.09 -13.68 -2.03
C HIS A 92 8.26 -14.95 -2.86
N ASP A 93 7.29 -15.21 -3.73
CA ASP A 93 7.27 -16.42 -4.56
C ASP A 93 7.87 -16.18 -5.94
N ASP A 94 8.10 -17.26 -6.67
CA ASP A 94 8.50 -17.18 -8.08
C ASP A 94 7.30 -16.81 -8.96
N GLY A 95 7.54 -15.97 -9.97
CA GLY A 95 6.50 -15.59 -10.91
C GLY A 95 7.01 -14.78 -12.08
N THR A 96 6.24 -14.80 -13.16
CA THR A 96 6.63 -14.23 -14.45
C THR A 96 5.79 -13.02 -14.87
N TYR A 97 4.98 -12.46 -13.96
CA TYR A 97 4.05 -11.36 -14.28
C TYR A 97 4.75 -10.11 -14.85
N ARG A 98 6.05 -9.93 -14.59
CA ARG A 98 6.87 -8.85 -15.17
C ARG A 98 7.40 -9.14 -16.57
N ASN A 99 7.31 -10.37 -17.05
CA ASN A 99 7.93 -10.80 -18.32
C ASN A 99 7.00 -10.61 -19.54
N GLY A 100 6.05 -9.70 -19.43
CA GLY A 100 5.11 -9.39 -20.50
C GLY A 100 3.76 -8.90 -19.98
N PRO A 101 2.70 -8.98 -20.80
CA PRO A 101 1.38 -8.56 -20.38
C PRO A 101 0.86 -9.35 -19.18
N LEU A 102 0.18 -8.66 -18.26
CA LEU A 102 -0.52 -9.28 -17.14
C LEU A 102 -1.57 -10.25 -17.65
N LYS A 103 -1.67 -11.41 -17.02
CA LYS A 103 -2.61 -12.48 -17.35
C LYS A 103 -3.57 -12.70 -16.20
N ILE A 104 -4.77 -13.14 -16.52
CA ILE A 104 -5.74 -13.63 -15.53
C ILE A 104 -5.06 -14.69 -14.65
N GLY A 105 -5.23 -14.57 -13.34
CA GLY A 105 -4.62 -15.43 -12.35
C GLY A 105 -3.20 -15.03 -11.89
N HIS A 106 -2.59 -13.97 -12.45
CA HIS A 106 -1.39 -13.41 -11.84
C HIS A 106 -1.69 -12.82 -10.47
N VAL A 107 -1.00 -13.29 -9.44
CA VAL A 107 -1.11 -12.82 -8.05
C VAL A 107 0.20 -12.17 -7.64
N PHE A 108 0.14 -10.93 -7.14
CA PHE A 108 1.32 -10.19 -6.71
C PHE A 108 0.99 -9.09 -5.69
N ALA A 109 2.03 -8.60 -5.02
CA ALA A 109 1.91 -7.49 -4.08
C ALA A 109 1.95 -6.14 -4.81
N VAL A 110 1.02 -5.25 -4.44
CA VAL A 110 1.03 -3.82 -4.77
C VAL A 110 1.51 -3.07 -3.53
N ASP A 111 2.77 -2.62 -3.54
CA ASP A 111 3.50 -2.16 -2.36
C ASP A 111 4.20 -0.80 -2.61
N PRO A 112 3.45 0.32 -2.74
CA PRO A 112 4.07 1.64 -2.88
C PRO A 112 4.87 2.02 -1.63
N GLN A 113 6.14 2.36 -1.85
CA GLN A 113 7.13 2.66 -0.81
C GLN A 113 7.69 4.06 -0.98
N MET A 114 7.66 4.86 0.09
CA MET A 114 8.24 6.21 0.13
C MET A 114 9.36 6.30 1.15
N TRP A 115 10.49 6.82 0.73
CA TRP A 115 11.67 7.06 1.56
C TRP A 115 11.94 8.56 1.66
N VAL A 116 12.15 9.05 2.89
CA VAL A 116 12.65 10.40 3.19
C VAL A 116 13.94 10.23 4.01
N PRO A 117 15.08 9.98 3.35
CA PRO A 117 16.33 9.64 4.04
C PRO A 117 16.81 10.73 5.01
N GLU A 118 16.53 12.00 4.68
CA GLU A 118 16.93 13.15 5.49
C GLU A 118 16.29 13.15 6.90
N GLU A 119 15.16 12.47 7.04
CA GLU A 119 14.45 12.34 8.31
C GLU A 119 14.36 10.89 8.81
N ASN A 120 15.06 9.95 8.16
CA ASN A 120 15.01 8.51 8.43
C ASN A 120 13.59 7.94 8.40
N LEU A 121 12.74 8.43 7.47
CA LEU A 121 11.37 7.96 7.33
C LEU A 121 11.28 6.93 6.20
N TYR A 122 10.54 5.87 6.49
CA TYR A 122 10.10 4.88 5.53
C TYR A 122 8.61 4.62 5.73
N LEU A 123 7.82 4.80 4.68
CA LEU A 123 6.38 4.59 4.70
C LEU A 123 6.00 3.66 3.55
N ARG A 124 5.05 2.75 3.81
CA ARG A 124 4.52 1.84 2.81
C ARG A 124 3.06 1.48 3.08
N TYR A 125 2.37 1.10 2.03
CA TYR A 125 1.14 0.33 2.05
C TYR A 125 1.34 -0.89 1.18
N GLU A 126 0.64 -1.98 1.50
CA GLU A 126 0.77 -3.19 0.72
C GLU A 126 -0.53 -3.95 0.67
N ASP A 127 -0.85 -4.43 -0.52
CA ASP A 127 -2.01 -5.27 -0.80
C ASP A 127 -1.59 -6.45 -1.66
N THR A 128 -2.25 -7.59 -1.46
CA THR A 128 -2.16 -8.74 -2.37
C THR A 128 -3.35 -8.70 -3.32
N ILE A 129 -3.08 -8.69 -4.61
CA ILE A 129 -4.11 -8.63 -5.66
C ILE A 129 -4.01 -9.83 -6.61
N VAL A 130 -5.10 -10.12 -7.30
CA VAL A 130 -5.15 -11.03 -8.43
C VAL A 130 -5.70 -10.33 -9.67
N ILE A 131 -5.13 -10.61 -10.83
CA ILE A 131 -5.68 -10.14 -12.12
C ILE A 131 -6.85 -11.05 -12.51
N THR A 132 -8.01 -10.44 -12.80
CA THR A 132 -9.25 -11.10 -13.21
C THR A 132 -9.61 -10.75 -14.64
N GLU A 133 -10.67 -11.33 -15.18
CA GLU A 133 -11.21 -10.96 -16.50
C GLU A 133 -11.68 -9.50 -16.57
N GLU A 134 -12.18 -8.97 -15.44
CA GLU A 134 -12.79 -7.64 -15.33
C GLU A 134 -11.79 -6.56 -14.89
N GLY A 135 -10.55 -6.94 -14.56
CA GLY A 135 -9.51 -6.02 -14.07
C GLY A 135 -8.65 -6.67 -13.00
N MET A 136 -8.91 -6.36 -11.73
CA MET A 136 -8.23 -6.99 -10.59
C MET A 136 -9.21 -7.17 -9.42
N GLU A 137 -8.87 -8.08 -8.51
CA GLU A 137 -9.50 -8.24 -7.20
C GLU A 137 -8.44 -8.04 -6.12
N ASN A 138 -8.74 -7.24 -5.11
CA ASN A 138 -7.87 -7.02 -3.97
C ASN A 138 -8.25 -7.96 -2.82
N PHE A 139 -7.45 -8.98 -2.56
CA PHE A 139 -7.69 -9.94 -1.48
C PHE A 139 -7.57 -9.34 -0.08
N THR A 140 -6.98 -8.17 0.04
CA THR A 140 -6.71 -7.49 1.32
C THR A 140 -7.59 -6.26 1.55
N ASP A 141 -8.63 -6.07 0.73
CA ASP A 141 -9.56 -4.94 0.80
C ASP A 141 -10.42 -4.91 2.08
N PHE A 142 -10.55 -6.06 2.76
CA PHE A 142 -11.25 -6.15 4.04
C PHE A 142 -10.59 -5.32 5.16
N LEU A 143 -9.30 -5.00 5.03
CA LEU A 143 -8.59 -4.18 6.01
C LEU A 143 -8.61 -2.71 5.58
N PRO A 144 -9.09 -1.79 6.45
CA PRO A 144 -9.12 -0.37 6.14
C PRO A 144 -7.78 0.18 5.65
N SER A 145 -7.84 1.03 4.63
CA SER A 145 -6.70 1.76 4.10
C SER A 145 -6.79 3.26 4.38
N GLU A 146 -8.01 3.80 4.50
CA GLU A 146 -8.23 5.21 4.77
C GLU A 146 -7.75 5.62 6.16
N LEU A 147 -7.07 6.77 6.26
CA LEU A 147 -6.40 7.20 7.49
C LEU A 147 -7.36 7.37 8.68
N ASN A 148 -8.58 7.86 8.41
CA ASN A 148 -9.59 8.03 9.46
C ASN A 148 -10.10 6.69 9.99
N ASP A 149 -10.26 5.71 9.10
CA ASP A 149 -10.74 4.38 9.47
C ASP A 149 -9.66 3.62 10.25
N LEU A 150 -8.39 3.79 9.88
CA LEU A 150 -7.25 3.29 10.65
C LEU A 150 -7.19 3.89 12.06
N GLU A 151 -7.38 5.21 12.21
CA GLU A 151 -7.45 5.84 13.53
C GLU A 151 -8.64 5.32 14.36
N ASN A 152 -9.80 5.12 13.75
CA ASN A 152 -10.96 4.59 14.42
C ASN A 152 -10.70 3.16 14.91
N LEU A 153 -10.14 2.31 14.05
CA LEU A 153 -9.80 0.93 14.39
C LEU A 153 -8.79 0.83 15.54
N VAL A 154 -7.76 1.69 15.55
CA VAL A 154 -6.75 1.72 16.64
C VAL A 154 -7.37 2.13 17.99
N ARG A 155 -8.47 2.89 18.00
CA ARG A 155 -9.19 3.32 19.21
C ARG A 155 -10.15 2.27 19.74
N GLU A 156 -10.46 1.23 18.99
CA GLU A 156 -11.31 0.14 19.47
C GLU A 156 -10.68 -0.60 20.64
N LYS A 157 -11.52 -1.22 21.45
CA LYS A 157 -11.02 -2.07 22.54
C LYS A 157 -10.36 -3.30 21.95
N GLY A 158 -9.07 -3.46 22.19
CA GLY A 158 -8.35 -4.65 21.81
C GLY A 158 -8.73 -5.88 22.64
N ILE A 159 -8.26 -7.04 22.22
CA ILE A 159 -8.55 -8.31 22.90
C ILE A 159 -8.16 -8.30 24.39
N LEU A 160 -7.06 -7.62 24.74
CA LEU A 160 -6.58 -7.51 26.13
C LEU A 160 -7.51 -6.70 27.03
N GLN A 161 -8.27 -5.77 26.46
CA GLN A 161 -9.28 -4.99 27.18
C GLN A 161 -10.66 -5.66 27.23
N THR A 162 -10.93 -6.60 26.31
CA THR A 162 -12.21 -7.31 26.23
C THR A 162 -12.19 -8.64 26.96
N VAL A 163 -11.05 -9.31 26.99
CA VAL A 163 -10.82 -10.56 27.73
C VAL A 163 -10.14 -10.17 29.03
N GLY A 164 -10.85 -10.21 30.17
CA GLY A 164 -10.30 -9.82 31.46
C GLY A 164 -8.98 -10.55 31.77
N ALA A 165 -8.07 -9.89 32.49
CA ALA A 165 -6.75 -10.43 32.81
C ALA A 165 -6.76 -11.82 33.47
N ASP A 166 -7.85 -12.19 34.15
CA ASP A 166 -8.03 -13.49 34.80
C ASP A 166 -8.28 -14.64 33.81
N SER A 167 -8.75 -14.36 32.59
CA SER A 167 -8.99 -15.38 31.54
C SER A 167 -7.73 -15.72 30.74
N MET A 168 -6.64 -14.99 30.93
CA MET A 168 -5.35 -15.22 30.28
C MET A 168 -4.34 -16.01 31.11
N ARG A 169 -4.76 -16.66 32.18
CA ARG A 169 -3.88 -17.56 32.92
C ARG A 169 -3.61 -18.80 32.05
N TRP A 170 -2.46 -18.80 31.41
CA TRP A 170 -1.89 -20.01 30.78
C TRP A 170 -1.54 -20.98 31.91
N ASN A 171 -2.27 -22.08 32.02
CA ASN A 171 -1.82 -23.18 32.87
C ASN A 171 -0.65 -23.87 32.13
N TYR A 172 0.57 -23.62 32.56
CA TYR A 172 1.74 -24.38 32.17
C TYR A 172 1.77 -25.68 32.94
#